data_feb5a11bc0244677c077e8cd5584a76e
#
_entry.id   feb5a11bc0244677c077e8cd5584a76e
#
_cell.length_a   1.000
_cell.length_b   1.000
_cell.length_c   1.000
_cell.angle_alpha   90.00
_cell.angle_beta   90.00
_cell.angle_gamma   90.00
#
_symmetry.space_group_name_H-M   'P 1'
#
loop_
_entity.id
_entity.type
_entity.pdbx_description
1 polymer ?
#
loop_
_entity_poly.entity_id
_entity_poly.type
_entity_poly.pdbx_seq_one_letter_code
_entity_poly.pdbx_strand_id
1 'polypeptide(L)'
;RIMSDNCVIICSSLCNGYFHDELWPYTREMYDMFQHDFMNTLPDMNRYGEYFATNEEYIRKYRYCNAFHPFHGFSMISCGHIAEMNTSAIYLCGAQEPGYARGMGLKTRATIEEALADAKKKFVGQNPNILALPQTFKLGAVHLMMKDEAYEGKGQEDCGCACHMHGQMV
;
A
#
# COMPACT_ATOMS: atom_id res chain seq x y z
N ARG A 1 -10.00 -7.94 10.03
CA ARG A 1 -10.87 -6.89 9.46
C ARG A 1 -11.30 -5.96 10.59
N ILE A 2 -10.60 -4.83 10.72
CA ILE A 2 -10.81 -3.83 11.79
C ILE A 2 -11.48 -2.55 11.30
N MET A 3 -11.75 -2.45 10.00
CA MET A 3 -12.41 -1.27 9.41
C MET A 3 -13.91 -1.53 9.25
N SER A 4 -14.70 -0.46 9.44
CA SER A 4 -16.14 -0.48 9.18
C SER A 4 -16.43 -0.56 7.68
N ASP A 5 -17.64 -0.99 7.32
CA ASP A 5 -18.04 -1.17 5.92
C ASP A 5 -18.03 0.14 5.11
N ASN A 6 -18.13 1.30 5.77
CA ASN A 6 -18.06 2.63 5.13
C ASN A 6 -16.72 3.34 5.36
N CYS A 7 -15.63 2.60 5.50
CA CYS A 7 -14.32 3.19 5.73
C CYS A 7 -13.77 3.86 4.47
N VAL A 8 -13.17 5.03 4.64
CA VAL A 8 -12.38 5.72 3.62
C VAL A 8 -10.96 5.89 4.14
N ILE A 9 -9.97 5.54 3.33
CA ILE A 9 -8.56 5.78 3.63
C ILE A 9 -8.13 7.07 2.94
N ILE A 10 -7.49 7.98 3.68
CA ILE A 10 -6.86 9.18 3.13
C ILE A 10 -5.40 9.13 3.50
N CYS A 11 -4.52 9.11 2.52
CA CYS A 11 -3.08 9.15 2.70
C CYS A 11 -2.46 10.30 1.91
N SER A 12 -1.27 10.73 2.32
CA SER A 12 -0.48 11.73 1.61
C SER A 12 0.82 11.12 1.12
N SER A 13 1.20 11.45 -0.12
CA SER A 13 2.47 11.05 -0.70
C SER A 13 2.83 12.00 -1.82
N LEU A 14 4.12 12.22 -2.00
CA LEU A 14 4.62 13.01 -3.13
C LEU A 14 4.31 12.36 -4.47
N CYS A 15 4.24 11.02 -4.53
CA CYS A 15 3.95 10.27 -5.76
C CYS A 15 4.51 10.97 -7.00
N ASN A 16 5.85 11.10 -7.04
CA ASN A 16 6.58 11.94 -8.02
C ASN A 16 6.91 11.20 -9.32
N GLY A 17 6.39 9.98 -9.52
CA GLY A 17 6.65 9.17 -10.70
C GLY A 17 8.06 8.59 -10.78
N TYR A 18 8.84 8.70 -9.70
CA TYR A 18 10.19 8.11 -9.67
C TYR A 18 10.11 6.60 -9.46
N PHE A 19 10.78 5.87 -10.33
CA PHE A 19 11.04 4.44 -10.21
C PHE A 19 12.53 4.20 -10.03
N HIS A 20 12.90 3.40 -9.06
CA HIS A 20 14.29 3.05 -8.78
C HIS A 20 14.71 1.87 -9.65
N ASP A 21 15.12 2.15 -10.90
CA ASP A 21 15.35 1.15 -11.94
C ASP A 21 16.52 0.19 -11.64
N GLU A 22 17.45 0.55 -10.74
CA GLU A 22 18.55 -0.35 -10.35
C GLU A 22 18.07 -1.46 -9.39
N LEU A 23 17.34 -1.11 -8.33
CA LEU A 23 16.83 -2.07 -7.35
C LEU A 23 15.53 -2.72 -7.78
N TRP A 24 14.72 -1.99 -8.54
CA TRP A 24 13.38 -2.38 -8.96
C TRP A 24 13.22 -2.27 -10.48
N PRO A 25 14.04 -2.98 -11.28
CA PRO A 25 14.16 -2.72 -12.72
C PRO A 25 12.87 -2.97 -13.50
N TYR A 26 11.93 -3.75 -12.95
CA TYR A 26 10.71 -4.13 -13.63
C TYR A 26 9.43 -3.50 -13.05
N THR A 27 9.56 -2.56 -12.11
CA THR A 27 8.40 -1.96 -11.46
C THR A 27 7.54 -1.17 -12.44
N ARG A 28 8.16 -0.47 -13.37
CA ARG A 28 7.47 0.27 -14.44
C ARG A 28 6.71 -0.66 -15.37
N GLU A 29 7.35 -1.73 -15.82
CA GLU A 29 6.72 -2.76 -16.65
C GLU A 29 5.52 -3.39 -15.94
N MET A 30 5.66 -3.73 -14.67
CA MET A 30 4.56 -4.23 -13.86
C MET A 30 3.43 -3.22 -13.71
N TYR A 31 3.76 -1.97 -13.44
CA TYR A 31 2.78 -0.91 -13.38
C TYR A 31 1.98 -0.82 -14.67
N ASP A 32 2.66 -0.85 -15.84
CA ASP A 32 2.01 -0.81 -17.15
C ASP A 32 1.12 -2.04 -17.41
N MET A 33 1.55 -3.22 -16.99
CA MET A 33 0.76 -4.45 -17.11
C MET A 33 -0.56 -4.38 -16.35
N PHE A 34 -0.57 -3.78 -15.17
CA PHE A 34 -1.73 -3.72 -14.28
C PHE A 34 -2.60 -2.47 -14.44
N GLN A 35 -2.21 -1.49 -15.24
CA GLN A 35 -3.04 -0.32 -15.52
C GLN A 35 -4.30 -0.63 -16.34
N HIS A 36 -4.23 -1.65 -17.17
CA HIS A 36 -5.29 -1.98 -18.13
C HIS A 36 -6.28 -3.01 -17.61
N ASP A 37 -5.92 -3.75 -16.60
CA ASP A 37 -6.77 -4.75 -15.96
C ASP A 37 -7.02 -4.34 -14.51
N PHE A 38 -8.29 -4.24 -14.13
CA PHE A 38 -8.64 -4.14 -12.72
C PHE A 38 -7.97 -5.28 -11.96
N MET A 39 -7.13 -4.94 -11.00
CA MET A 39 -6.43 -5.95 -10.23
C MET A 39 -7.40 -6.90 -9.57
N ASN A 40 -7.29 -8.15 -9.94
CA ASN A 40 -7.93 -9.24 -9.23
C ASN A 40 -6.83 -10.23 -8.84
N THR A 41 -6.45 -10.21 -7.59
CA THR A 41 -5.27 -10.91 -7.07
C THR A 41 -5.15 -12.37 -7.50
N LEU A 42 -6.23 -13.14 -7.43
CA LEU A 42 -6.16 -14.56 -7.79
C LEU A 42 -6.11 -14.83 -9.30
N PRO A 43 -6.98 -14.25 -10.13
CA PRO A 43 -6.85 -14.36 -11.58
C PRO A 43 -5.53 -13.82 -12.12
N ASP A 44 -5.02 -12.71 -11.58
CA ASP A 44 -3.76 -12.13 -12.02
C ASP A 44 -2.57 -13.00 -11.61
N MET A 45 -2.60 -13.61 -10.42
CA MET A 45 -1.60 -14.58 -10.01
C MET A 45 -1.58 -15.79 -10.95
N ASN A 46 -2.73 -16.29 -11.36
CA ASN A 46 -2.82 -17.41 -12.31
C ASN A 46 -2.34 -16.99 -13.71
N ARG A 47 -2.62 -15.76 -14.14
CA ARG A 47 -2.26 -15.24 -15.46
C ARG A 47 -0.77 -14.94 -15.60
N TYR A 48 -0.16 -14.33 -14.58
CA TYR A 48 1.19 -13.78 -14.67
C TYR A 48 2.21 -14.53 -13.82
N GLY A 49 1.78 -15.37 -12.89
CA GLY A 49 2.66 -16.04 -11.92
C GLY A 49 3.74 -16.89 -12.59
N GLU A 50 3.38 -17.70 -13.59
CA GLU A 50 4.34 -18.53 -14.32
C GLU A 50 5.32 -17.66 -15.13
N TYR A 51 4.84 -16.63 -15.81
CA TYR A 51 5.69 -15.69 -16.54
C TYR A 51 6.75 -15.06 -15.64
N PHE A 52 6.35 -14.55 -14.48
CA PHE A 52 7.31 -13.98 -13.53
C PHE A 52 8.27 -15.01 -12.95
N ALA A 53 7.79 -16.22 -12.66
CA ALA A 53 8.60 -17.26 -12.02
C ALA A 53 9.63 -17.90 -12.97
N THR A 54 9.36 -17.93 -14.27
CA THR A 54 10.19 -18.64 -15.26
C THR A 54 11.03 -17.72 -16.13
N ASN A 55 10.82 -16.41 -16.08
CA ASN A 55 11.59 -15.46 -16.88
C ASN A 55 13.05 -15.43 -16.42
N GLU A 56 13.95 -15.89 -17.28
CA GLU A 56 15.38 -16.03 -16.98
C GLU A 56 16.05 -14.70 -16.64
N GLU A 57 15.64 -13.60 -17.26
CA GLU A 57 16.19 -12.27 -17.00
C GLU A 57 15.82 -11.80 -15.58
N TYR A 58 14.58 -12.03 -15.14
CA TYR A 58 14.15 -11.71 -13.78
C TYR A 58 14.91 -12.53 -12.74
N ILE A 59 15.05 -13.83 -12.99
CA ILE A 59 15.81 -14.75 -12.13
C ILE A 59 17.26 -14.30 -12.04
N ARG A 60 17.88 -13.99 -13.18
CA ARG A 60 19.28 -13.57 -13.26
C ARG A 60 19.52 -12.28 -12.48
N LYS A 61 18.68 -11.25 -12.67
CA LYS A 61 18.78 -9.97 -11.97
C LYS A 61 18.60 -10.13 -10.46
N TYR A 62 17.63 -10.91 -10.05
CA TYR A 62 17.38 -11.19 -8.65
C TYR A 62 18.54 -11.94 -7.98
N ARG A 63 19.04 -13.02 -8.61
CA ARG A 63 20.05 -13.89 -8.00
C ARG A 63 21.46 -13.32 -8.03
N TYR A 64 21.81 -12.59 -9.08
CA TYR A 64 23.19 -12.20 -9.33
C TYR A 64 23.46 -10.70 -9.34
N CYS A 65 22.44 -9.87 -9.39
CA CYS A 65 22.56 -8.42 -9.48
C CYS A 65 21.92 -7.66 -8.31
N ASN A 66 21.53 -8.35 -7.25
CA ASN A 66 20.88 -7.77 -6.06
C ASN A 66 19.60 -6.94 -6.36
N ALA A 67 18.95 -7.17 -7.50
CA ALA A 67 17.71 -6.52 -7.85
C ALA A 67 16.50 -7.26 -7.24
N PHE A 68 15.44 -6.54 -6.93
CA PHE A 68 14.20 -7.17 -6.50
C PHE A 68 13.53 -7.90 -7.67
N HIS A 69 12.99 -9.08 -7.39
CA HIS A 69 12.21 -9.83 -8.36
C HIS A 69 10.83 -9.18 -8.58
N PRO A 70 10.26 -9.19 -9.80
CA PRO A 70 8.94 -8.63 -10.09
C PRO A 70 7.82 -9.14 -9.19
N PHE A 71 7.88 -10.38 -8.71
CA PHE A 71 6.94 -10.91 -7.73
C PHE A 71 6.81 -10.07 -6.47
N HIS A 72 7.86 -9.38 -6.06
CA HIS A 72 7.77 -8.50 -4.90
C HIS A 72 6.84 -7.33 -5.16
N GLY A 73 7.01 -6.65 -6.30
CA GLY A 73 6.10 -5.56 -6.71
C GLY A 73 4.68 -6.05 -6.94
N PHE A 74 4.51 -7.19 -7.59
CA PHE A 74 3.22 -7.84 -7.77
C PHE A 74 2.51 -8.12 -6.43
N SER A 75 3.21 -8.66 -5.45
CA SER A 75 2.68 -8.91 -4.11
C SER A 75 2.23 -7.62 -3.42
N MET A 76 3.00 -6.53 -3.54
CA MET A 76 2.64 -5.24 -2.95
C MET A 76 1.36 -4.67 -3.57
N ILE A 77 1.23 -4.72 -4.89
CA ILE A 77 0.02 -4.26 -5.60
C ILE A 77 -1.18 -5.11 -5.19
N SER A 78 -1.02 -6.44 -5.11
CA SER A 78 -2.08 -7.35 -4.66
C SER A 78 -2.57 -7.05 -3.24
N CYS A 79 -1.66 -6.70 -2.33
CA CYS A 79 -2.04 -6.25 -0.98
C CYS A 79 -2.84 -4.94 -1.01
N GLY A 80 -2.50 -4.01 -1.89
CA GLY A 80 -3.24 -2.78 -2.12
C GLY A 80 -4.67 -3.03 -2.59
N HIS A 81 -4.86 -3.98 -3.49
CA HIS A 81 -6.19 -4.37 -3.97
C HIS A 81 -7.11 -4.90 -2.85
N ILE A 82 -6.56 -5.64 -1.90
CA ILE A 82 -7.34 -6.08 -0.72
C ILE A 82 -7.88 -4.88 0.06
N ALA A 83 -7.09 -3.82 0.21
CA ALA A 83 -7.54 -2.59 0.86
C ALA A 83 -8.65 -1.90 0.05
N GLU A 84 -8.50 -1.82 -1.28
CA GLU A 84 -9.50 -1.25 -2.19
C GLU A 84 -10.83 -2.01 -2.10
N MET A 85 -10.82 -3.33 -2.13
CA MET A 85 -12.03 -4.16 -2.01
C MET A 85 -12.76 -4.01 -0.68
N ASN A 86 -12.08 -3.60 0.38
CA ASN A 86 -12.64 -3.52 1.73
C ASN A 86 -12.85 -2.08 2.22
N THR A 87 -12.75 -1.09 1.34
CA THR A 87 -12.99 0.32 1.64
C THR A 87 -13.92 0.94 0.60
N SER A 88 -14.64 2.00 1.00
CA SER A 88 -15.48 2.75 0.06
C SER A 88 -14.67 3.61 -0.92
N ALA A 89 -13.51 4.07 -0.49
CA ALA A 89 -12.55 4.78 -1.34
C ALA A 89 -11.18 4.89 -0.67
N ILE A 90 -10.15 5.00 -1.50
CA ILE A 90 -8.80 5.37 -1.07
C ILE A 90 -8.41 6.66 -1.78
N TYR A 91 -8.00 7.68 -1.02
CA TYR A 91 -7.51 8.95 -1.54
C TYR A 91 -6.01 9.07 -1.33
N LEU A 92 -5.31 9.54 -2.37
CA LEU A 92 -3.93 10.00 -2.28
C LEU A 92 -3.90 11.51 -2.47
N CYS A 93 -3.32 12.21 -1.50
CA CYS A 93 -3.24 13.67 -1.47
C CYS A 93 -1.82 14.16 -1.71
N GLY A 94 -1.67 15.27 -2.44
CA GLY A 94 -0.38 15.93 -2.68
C GLY A 94 0.50 15.27 -3.72
N ALA A 95 -0.03 14.36 -4.55
CA ALA A 95 0.71 13.69 -5.61
C ALA A 95 1.20 14.71 -6.66
N GLN A 96 2.47 14.67 -7.00
CA GLN A 96 3.06 15.46 -8.09
C GLN A 96 2.69 14.87 -9.46
N GLU A 97 2.64 13.53 -9.55
CA GLU A 97 2.21 12.78 -10.74
C GLU A 97 0.97 11.93 -10.43
N PRO A 98 -0.21 12.57 -10.31
CA PRO A 98 -1.43 11.91 -9.86
C PRO A 98 -1.92 10.80 -10.81
N GLY A 99 -1.43 10.77 -12.04
CA GLY A 99 -1.72 9.70 -13.00
C GLY A 99 -1.37 8.33 -12.48
N TYR A 100 -0.21 8.19 -11.83
CA TYR A 100 0.23 6.91 -11.26
C TYR A 100 -0.72 6.39 -10.18
N ALA A 101 -1.16 7.26 -9.28
CA ALA A 101 -2.12 6.87 -8.25
C ALA A 101 -3.49 6.49 -8.85
N ARG A 102 -3.96 7.25 -9.84
CA ARG A 102 -5.24 6.95 -10.52
C ARG A 102 -5.21 5.66 -11.31
N GLY A 103 -4.07 5.37 -11.95
CA GLY A 103 -3.87 4.09 -12.65
C GLY A 103 -3.94 2.87 -11.73
N MET A 104 -3.74 3.07 -10.43
CA MET A 104 -3.88 2.03 -9.40
C MET A 104 -5.25 2.06 -8.68
N GLY A 105 -6.25 2.74 -9.23
CA GLY A 105 -7.61 2.80 -8.66
C GLY A 105 -7.81 3.86 -7.57
N LEU A 106 -6.78 4.61 -7.16
CA LEU A 106 -6.91 5.61 -6.11
C LEU A 106 -7.56 6.90 -6.63
N LYS A 107 -8.30 7.57 -5.77
CA LYS A 107 -8.76 8.94 -6.01
C LYS A 107 -7.68 9.92 -5.59
N THR A 108 -7.53 11.02 -6.32
CA THR A 108 -6.50 12.02 -6.01
C THR A 108 -7.12 13.36 -5.67
N ARG A 109 -6.53 14.06 -4.68
CA ARG A 109 -6.86 15.44 -4.30
C ARG A 109 -5.57 16.20 -4.01
N ALA A 110 -5.62 17.51 -4.11
CA ALA A 110 -4.45 18.33 -3.80
C ALA A 110 -4.12 18.29 -2.30
N THR A 111 -5.14 18.32 -1.45
CA THR A 111 -4.98 18.37 0.00
C THR A 111 -5.81 17.29 0.73
N ILE A 112 -5.47 17.04 1.98
CA ILE A 112 -6.21 16.13 2.87
C ILE A 112 -7.61 16.70 3.14
N GLU A 113 -7.73 18.01 3.29
CA GLU A 113 -8.99 18.70 3.53
C GLU A 113 -9.98 18.50 2.39
N GLU A 114 -9.51 18.63 1.15
CA GLU A 114 -10.32 18.35 -0.04
C GLU A 114 -10.77 16.90 -0.11
N ALA A 115 -9.87 15.96 0.20
CA ALA A 115 -10.20 14.55 0.24
C ALA A 115 -11.22 14.22 1.34
N LEU A 116 -11.06 14.82 2.52
CA LEU A 116 -11.99 14.66 3.62
C LEU A 116 -13.37 15.25 3.30
N ALA A 117 -13.42 16.44 2.68
CA ALA A 117 -14.68 17.05 2.24
C ALA A 117 -15.41 16.15 1.22
N ASP A 118 -14.68 15.62 0.26
CA ASP A 118 -15.22 14.69 -0.75
C ASP A 118 -15.70 13.38 -0.11
N ALA A 119 -14.92 12.81 0.81
CA ALA A 119 -15.27 11.60 1.55
C ALA A 119 -16.54 11.79 2.39
N LYS A 120 -16.66 12.91 3.11
CA LYS A 120 -17.87 13.26 3.88
C LYS A 120 -19.10 13.35 2.99
N LYS A 121 -18.97 13.97 1.85
CA LYS A 121 -20.09 14.15 0.91
C LYS A 121 -20.56 12.83 0.29
N LYS A 122 -19.64 11.92 -0.03
CA LYS A 122 -19.93 10.75 -0.89
C LYS A 122 -20.04 9.43 -0.14
N PHE A 123 -19.35 9.26 0.99
CA PHE A 123 -19.16 7.94 1.58
C PHE A 123 -19.48 7.87 3.07
N VAL A 124 -18.92 8.75 3.90
CA VAL A 124 -18.90 8.57 5.36
C VAL A 124 -19.86 9.51 6.12
N GLY A 125 -20.55 10.41 5.42
CA GLY A 125 -21.43 11.39 6.05
C GLY A 125 -20.69 12.55 6.72
N GLN A 126 -21.46 13.51 7.30
CA GLN A 126 -20.89 14.78 7.75
C GLN A 126 -20.03 14.69 9.03
N ASN A 127 -20.31 13.72 9.88
CA ASN A 127 -19.64 13.53 11.17
C ASN A 127 -18.98 12.15 11.30
N PRO A 128 -17.95 11.84 10.48
CA PRO A 128 -17.27 10.56 10.56
C PRO A 128 -16.39 10.48 11.81
N ASN A 129 -16.19 9.25 12.30
CA ASN A 129 -15.11 8.99 13.24
C ASN A 129 -13.78 9.01 12.46
N ILE A 130 -12.81 9.76 12.95
CA ILE A 130 -11.50 9.91 12.29
C ILE A 130 -10.41 9.28 13.16
N LEU A 131 -9.66 8.33 12.58
CA LEU A 131 -8.43 7.83 13.15
C LEU A 131 -7.26 8.45 12.38
N ALA A 132 -6.45 9.26 13.05
CA ALA A 132 -5.27 9.88 12.47
C ALA A 132 -4.01 9.12 12.88
N LEU A 133 -3.17 8.77 11.89
CA LEU A 133 -1.92 8.04 12.07
C LEU A 133 -0.75 8.85 11.47
N PRO A 134 -0.36 9.99 12.06
CA PRO A 134 0.54 10.95 11.44
C PRO A 134 1.98 10.46 11.28
N GLN A 135 2.36 9.40 11.98
CA GLN A 135 3.73 8.89 11.99
C GLN A 135 3.83 7.42 11.57
N THR A 136 2.86 6.92 10.81
CA THR A 136 2.76 5.51 10.42
C THR A 136 4.06 4.95 9.80
N PHE A 137 4.75 5.74 8.98
CA PHE A 137 6.00 5.31 8.34
C PHE A 137 7.27 5.71 9.12
N LYS A 138 7.12 6.40 10.25
CA LYS A 138 8.23 6.94 11.03
C LYS A 138 8.56 6.11 12.26
N LEU A 139 7.57 5.46 12.84
CA LEU A 139 7.65 4.76 14.11
C LEU A 139 7.54 3.23 14.01
N GLY A 140 7.63 2.66 12.82
CA GLY A 140 7.48 1.22 12.64
C GLY A 140 6.03 0.77 12.60
N ALA A 141 5.68 -0.32 13.28
CA ALA A 141 4.34 -0.90 13.21
C ALA A 141 3.31 -0.10 14.04
N VAL A 142 2.12 0.06 13.45
CA VAL A 142 0.94 0.59 14.16
C VAL A 142 0.02 -0.58 14.48
N HIS A 143 -0.27 -0.77 15.77
CA HIS A 143 -1.21 -1.79 16.23
C HIS A 143 -2.56 -1.15 16.51
N LEU A 144 -3.60 -1.60 15.79
CA LEU A 144 -4.98 -1.21 16.01
C LEU A 144 -5.65 -2.29 16.84
N MET A 145 -6.21 -1.92 18.00
CA MET A 145 -6.88 -2.83 18.92
C MET A 145 -8.33 -2.42 19.11
N MET A 146 -9.21 -3.37 19.32
CA MET A 146 -10.58 -3.07 19.72
C MET A 146 -10.59 -2.44 21.10
N LYS A 147 -11.46 -1.46 21.30
CA LYS A 147 -11.52 -0.67 22.55
C LYS A 147 -11.81 -1.53 23.80
N ASP A 148 -12.52 -2.63 23.61
CA ASP A 148 -12.93 -3.53 24.70
C ASP A 148 -11.85 -4.56 25.06
N GLU A 149 -10.83 -4.72 24.24
CA GLU A 149 -9.63 -5.48 24.53
C GLU A 149 -8.63 -4.52 25.19
N ALA A 150 -8.84 -4.21 26.47
CA ALA A 150 -7.90 -3.40 27.22
C ALA A 150 -6.53 -4.07 27.18
N TYR A 151 -5.61 -3.51 26.41
CA TYR A 151 -4.20 -3.85 26.49
C TYR A 151 -3.68 -3.39 27.85
N GLU A 152 -3.73 -4.28 28.83
CA GLU A 152 -2.91 -4.15 30.03
C GLU A 152 -1.47 -4.35 29.57
N GLY A 153 -0.78 -3.23 29.35
CA GLY A 153 0.52 -3.14 28.72
C GLY A 153 1.54 -4.13 29.23
N LYS A 154 1.62 -5.26 28.57
CA LYS A 154 2.85 -6.04 28.56
C LYS A 154 3.81 -5.28 27.66
N GLY A 155 4.94 -4.91 28.22
CA GLY A 155 5.95 -4.13 27.53
C GLY A 155 6.34 -4.73 26.18
N GLN A 156 7.00 -3.93 25.38
CA GLN A 156 7.49 -4.21 24.02
C GLN A 156 8.32 -5.49 23.86
N GLU A 157 8.55 -6.23 24.92
CA GLU A 157 9.41 -7.42 24.98
C GLU A 157 8.73 -8.73 24.51
N ASP A 158 7.39 -8.76 24.42
CA ASP A 158 6.65 -9.99 24.11
C ASP A 158 6.01 -10.06 22.72
N CYS A 159 6.25 -9.08 21.85
CA CYS A 159 5.82 -9.24 20.47
C CYS A 159 6.90 -10.01 19.69
N GLY A 160 6.67 -11.29 19.49
CA GLY A 160 7.52 -12.18 18.71
C GLY A 160 7.56 -11.88 17.21
N CYS A 161 7.35 -10.65 16.80
CA CYS A 161 7.55 -10.25 15.41
C CYS A 161 9.01 -9.83 15.17
N ALA A 162 9.56 -10.34 14.07
CA ALA A 162 10.93 -10.14 13.60
C ALA A 162 11.34 -8.68 13.30
N CYS A 163 10.51 -7.70 13.66
CA CYS A 163 10.80 -6.27 13.45
C CYS A 163 11.73 -5.65 14.51
N HIS A 164 12.20 -6.43 15.49
CA HIS A 164 13.12 -5.93 16.52
C HIS A 164 14.61 -5.92 16.13
N MET A 165 14.95 -6.27 14.92
CA MET A 165 16.34 -6.32 14.50
C MET A 165 16.75 -5.19 13.56
N HIS A 166 16.54 -3.92 13.85
CA HIS A 166 17.30 -2.83 13.21
C HIS A 166 17.08 -1.49 13.91
N GLY A 167 17.43 -1.45 15.17
CA GLY A 167 17.52 -0.23 15.96
C GLY A 167 18.95 0.12 16.37
N GLN A 168 19.90 0.06 15.45
CA GLN A 168 21.22 0.70 15.61
C GLN A 168 21.86 0.84 14.21
N MET A 169 21.65 1.98 13.57
CA MET A 169 22.67 2.54 12.69
C MET A 169 22.85 4.01 13.03
N VAL A 170 24.06 4.29 13.42
CA VAL A 170 24.71 5.56 13.69
C VAL A 170 24.59 6.49 12.47
#